data_5320a996a4c65ec99e6ddc37cb327b0e
#
_entry.id   5320a996a4c65ec99e6ddc37cb327b0e
#
_cell.length_a   1.000
_cell.length_b   1.000
_cell.length_c   1.000
_cell.angle_alpha   90.00
_cell.angle_beta   90.00
_cell.angle_gamma   90.00
#
_symmetry.space_group_name_H-M   'P 1'
#
loop_
_entity.id
_entity.type
_entity.pdbx_description
1 polymer ?
#
loop_
_entity_poly.entity_id
_entity_poly.type
_entity_poly.pdbx_seq_one_letter_code
_entity_poly.pdbx_strand_id
1 'polypeptide(L)'
;MRKSILLLGTMCLAATAVGSSVNAQSERAGFRLSAVVNTVCRLELPGASTGGSGQVIDFGSYYQLCNARTGYRVVMRHPANLEGATLFWDGRAVPLSPGNETVIADENHAASKYSDVRLDVRGVDVPISSLSFRIDPKGSVY
;
A
#
# COMPACT_ATOMS: atom_id res chain seq x y z
N MET A 1 83.32 52.03 29.70
CA MET A 1 84.33 52.16 28.60
C MET A 1 84.23 50.99 27.68
N ARG A 2 84.16 51.26 26.35
CA ARG A 2 84.31 50.35 25.17
C ARG A 2 83.40 49.16 25.09
N LYS A 3 82.33 49.20 24.24
CA LYS A 3 82.30 49.00 22.80
C LYS A 3 82.98 47.69 22.36
N SER A 4 82.13 46.80 21.84
CA SER A 4 82.45 46.09 20.61
C SER A 4 81.16 45.50 20.02
N ILE A 5 80.89 45.88 18.79
CA ILE A 5 79.88 45.48 17.90
C ILE A 5 80.38 44.24 17.19
N LEU A 6 79.56 43.19 17.11
CA LEU A 6 79.78 42.12 16.18
C LEU A 6 78.48 41.85 15.45
N LEU A 7 78.47 42.23 14.17
CA LEU A 7 77.50 41.86 13.19
C LEU A 7 77.65 40.37 12.85
N LEU A 8 76.58 39.62 12.91
CA LEU A 8 76.52 38.33 12.20
C LEU A 8 75.28 38.32 11.37
N GLY A 9 75.52 38.10 10.11
CA GLY A 9 74.54 38.15 9.03
C GLY A 9 73.52 37.03 9.12
N THR A 10 72.29 37.41 8.88
CA THR A 10 71.19 36.51 8.81
C THR A 10 71.01 36.09 7.34
N MET A 11 71.26 34.85 7.06
CA MET A 11 71.04 34.22 5.75
C MET A 11 69.60 33.74 5.70
N CYS A 12 68.74 34.47 5.00
CA CYS A 12 67.36 34.02 4.69
C CYS A 12 67.37 32.94 3.67
N LEU A 13 67.09 31.70 4.08
CA LEU A 13 66.66 30.63 3.17
C LEU A 13 65.20 30.82 2.83
N ALA A 14 64.92 31.25 1.60
CA ALA A 14 63.59 31.23 1.05
C ALA A 14 63.20 29.81 0.65
N ALA A 15 62.42 29.13 1.47
CA ALA A 15 61.81 27.87 1.13
C ALA A 15 60.57 28.14 0.26
N THR A 16 60.70 27.92 -1.05
CA THR A 16 59.55 27.94 -1.97
C THR A 16 58.73 26.66 -1.75
N ALA A 17 57.65 26.80 -1.00
CA ALA A 17 56.65 25.75 -0.89
C ALA A 17 55.87 25.68 -2.21
N VAL A 18 56.19 24.68 -3.03
CA VAL A 18 55.39 24.30 -4.20
C VAL A 18 54.11 23.62 -3.65
N GLY A 19 53.07 24.39 -3.47
CA GLY A 19 51.74 23.89 -3.15
C GLY A 19 51.15 23.15 -4.32
N SER A 20 51.28 21.82 -4.34
CA SER A 20 50.52 20.98 -5.24
C SER A 20 49.03 21.04 -4.84
N SER A 21 48.24 21.82 -5.58
CA SER A 21 46.78 21.78 -5.47
C SER A 21 46.28 20.41 -5.92
N VAL A 22 46.07 19.52 -4.97
CA VAL A 22 45.35 18.28 -5.21
C VAL A 22 43.88 18.65 -5.52
N ASN A 23 43.54 18.73 -6.80
CA ASN A 23 42.16 18.79 -7.20
C ASN A 23 41.52 17.44 -6.84
N ALA A 24 40.92 17.36 -5.66
CA ALA A 24 40.03 16.28 -5.34
C ALA A 24 38.76 16.42 -6.22
N GLN A 25 38.81 15.84 -7.42
CA GLN A 25 37.61 15.58 -8.20
C GLN A 25 36.78 14.58 -7.38
N SER A 26 35.77 15.08 -6.68
CA SER A 26 34.74 14.22 -6.13
C SER A 26 33.98 13.61 -7.30
N GLU A 27 34.42 12.45 -7.77
CA GLU A 27 33.59 11.63 -8.67
C GLU A 27 32.31 11.29 -7.88
N ARG A 28 31.24 12.03 -8.20
CA ARG A 28 29.90 11.65 -7.74
C ARG A 28 29.52 10.40 -8.50
N ALA A 29 29.91 9.25 -7.98
CA ALA A 29 29.39 7.97 -8.42
C ALA A 29 27.91 7.90 -8.07
N GLY A 30 27.06 8.45 -8.92
CA GLY A 30 25.61 8.30 -8.83
C GLY A 30 25.23 6.91 -9.33
N PHE A 31 24.78 6.04 -8.45
CA PHE A 31 24.11 4.83 -8.91
C PHE A 31 22.60 5.04 -8.91
N ARG A 32 21.96 4.53 -9.97
CA ARG A 32 20.50 4.58 -10.10
C ARG A 32 19.96 3.23 -9.62
N LEU A 33 19.21 3.28 -8.51
CA LEU A 33 18.45 2.14 -8.03
C LEU A 33 17.06 2.17 -8.67
N SER A 34 16.65 1.11 -9.36
CA SER A 34 15.28 0.91 -9.82
C SER A 34 14.73 -0.36 -9.21
N ALA A 35 13.51 -0.30 -8.69
CA ALA A 35 12.80 -1.45 -8.17
C ALA A 35 11.39 -1.50 -8.80
N VAL A 36 10.98 -2.70 -9.19
CA VAL A 36 9.62 -2.97 -9.66
C VAL A 36 8.87 -3.65 -8.53
N VAL A 37 7.77 -3.03 -8.09
CA VAL A 37 6.87 -3.61 -7.11
C VAL A 37 5.66 -4.15 -7.85
N ASN A 38 5.49 -5.47 -7.83
CA ASN A 38 4.32 -6.10 -8.43
C ASN A 38 3.04 -5.67 -7.71
N THR A 39 1.96 -5.51 -8.47
CA THR A 39 0.64 -5.30 -7.87
C THR A 39 0.19 -6.58 -7.17
N VAL A 40 -0.09 -6.45 -5.88
CA VAL A 40 -0.60 -7.52 -5.03
C VAL A 40 -1.91 -7.04 -4.42
N CYS A 41 -2.98 -7.77 -4.68
CA CYS A 41 -4.27 -7.57 -4.04
C CYS A 41 -4.69 -8.89 -3.39
N ARG A 42 -4.99 -8.85 -2.10
CA ARG A 42 -5.36 -10.01 -1.29
C ARG A 42 -6.57 -9.68 -0.45
N LEU A 43 -7.47 -10.65 -0.35
CA LEU A 43 -8.63 -10.61 0.51
C LEU A 43 -8.63 -11.87 1.38
N GLU A 44 -8.62 -11.69 2.68
CA GLU A 44 -8.65 -12.80 3.65
C GLU A 44 -9.94 -12.74 4.45
N LEU A 45 -10.67 -13.86 4.44
CA LEU A 45 -11.91 -14.01 5.17
C LEU A 45 -11.69 -14.98 6.34
N PRO A 46 -12.11 -14.64 7.55
CA PRO A 46 -12.02 -15.56 8.68
C PRO A 46 -13.01 -16.73 8.60
N GLY A 47 -14.01 -16.64 7.74
CA GLY A 47 -15.08 -17.62 7.58
C GLY A 47 -16.45 -16.98 7.76
N ALA A 48 -17.48 -17.62 7.19
CA ALA A 48 -18.86 -17.16 7.34
C ALA A 48 -19.58 -17.95 8.42
N SER A 49 -20.40 -17.26 9.22
CA SER A 49 -21.32 -17.87 10.18
C SER A 49 -22.75 -17.38 9.93
N THR A 50 -23.73 -18.24 10.17
CA THR A 50 -25.14 -17.84 10.12
C THR A 50 -25.58 -17.39 11.51
N GLY A 51 -26.26 -16.26 11.59
CA GLY A 51 -26.94 -15.83 12.81
C GLY A 51 -28.05 -16.78 13.23
N GLY A 52 -28.42 -16.74 14.51
CA GLY A 52 -29.35 -17.71 15.12
C GLY A 52 -30.75 -17.85 14.50
N SER A 53 -31.15 -16.94 13.61
CA SER A 53 -32.42 -16.99 12.84
C SER A 53 -32.24 -17.41 11.39
N GLY A 54 -30.99 -17.67 10.91
CA GLY A 54 -30.72 -17.93 9.50
C GLY A 54 -30.93 -16.75 8.56
N GLN A 55 -31.29 -15.58 9.09
CA GLN A 55 -31.62 -14.37 8.30
C GLN A 55 -30.41 -13.48 8.04
N VAL A 56 -29.34 -13.65 8.79
CA VAL A 56 -28.11 -12.86 8.66
C VAL A 56 -26.93 -13.81 8.49
N ILE A 57 -26.17 -13.60 7.45
CA ILE A 57 -24.87 -14.26 7.24
C ILE A 57 -23.80 -13.24 7.68
N ASP A 58 -23.10 -13.58 8.74
CA ASP A 58 -21.99 -12.76 9.23
C ASP A 58 -20.68 -13.35 8.71
N PHE A 59 -19.95 -12.57 7.94
CA PHE A 59 -18.64 -12.94 7.39
C PHE A 59 -17.50 -12.47 8.28
N GLY A 60 -17.81 -11.70 9.34
CA GLY A 60 -16.82 -11.14 10.23
C GLY A 60 -16.01 -10.00 9.61
N SER A 61 -14.84 -9.79 10.20
CA SER A 61 -13.91 -8.76 9.71
C SER A 61 -12.98 -9.33 8.66
N TYR A 62 -13.03 -8.73 7.48
CA TYR A 62 -12.12 -9.01 6.38
C TYR A 62 -10.82 -8.26 6.53
N TYR A 63 -9.72 -8.90 6.23
CA TYR A 63 -8.50 -8.19 5.91
C TYR A 63 -8.38 -8.01 4.40
N GLN A 64 -8.23 -6.76 3.98
CA GLN A 64 -8.01 -6.41 2.60
C GLN A 64 -6.68 -5.67 2.45
N LEU A 65 -5.86 -6.13 1.52
CA LEU A 65 -4.59 -5.53 1.15
C LEU A 65 -4.57 -5.36 -0.36
N CYS A 66 -4.34 -4.15 -0.85
CA CYS A 66 -4.06 -3.94 -2.26
C CYS A 66 -3.10 -2.77 -2.43
N ASN A 67 -1.96 -2.99 -3.10
CA ASN A 67 -0.96 -1.97 -3.38
C ASN A 67 -1.13 -1.29 -4.75
N ALA A 68 -2.26 -1.51 -5.42
CA ALA A 68 -2.56 -0.85 -6.70
C ALA A 68 -2.66 0.67 -6.51
N ARG A 69 -1.83 1.42 -7.22
CA ARG A 69 -1.75 2.89 -7.11
C ARG A 69 -3.05 3.59 -7.51
N THR A 70 -3.76 3.03 -8.46
CA THR A 70 -5.05 3.52 -8.98
C THR A 70 -6.24 3.05 -8.17
N GLY A 71 -5.98 2.27 -7.10
CA GLY A 71 -6.99 1.71 -6.25
C GLY A 71 -7.50 0.34 -6.71
N TYR A 72 -8.61 -0.08 -6.12
CA TYR A 72 -9.16 -1.40 -6.34
C TYR A 72 -10.68 -1.41 -6.09
N ARG A 73 -11.35 -2.49 -6.52
CA ARG A 73 -12.73 -2.78 -6.18
C ARG A 73 -12.81 -4.08 -5.41
N VAL A 74 -13.70 -4.13 -4.43
CA VAL A 74 -14.10 -5.37 -3.80
C VAL A 74 -15.46 -5.77 -4.40
N VAL A 75 -15.53 -6.97 -4.92
CA VAL A 75 -16.70 -7.49 -5.61
C VAL A 75 -17.20 -8.73 -4.89
N MET A 76 -18.47 -8.74 -4.57
CA MET A 76 -19.17 -9.91 -4.09
C MET A 76 -19.85 -10.62 -5.25
N ARG A 77 -19.63 -11.93 -5.35
CA ARG A 77 -20.38 -12.82 -6.24
C ARG A 77 -21.50 -13.50 -5.46
N HIS A 78 -22.67 -13.51 -6.03
CA HIS A 78 -23.89 -14.04 -5.41
C HIS A 78 -24.86 -14.59 -6.49
N PRO A 79 -25.86 -15.39 -6.15
CA PRO A 79 -26.91 -15.73 -7.06
C PRO A 79 -27.63 -14.49 -7.61
N ALA A 80 -28.07 -14.54 -8.85
CA ALA A 80 -28.83 -13.44 -9.44
C ALA A 80 -30.23 -13.33 -8.79
N ASN A 81 -30.81 -12.15 -8.88
CA ASN A 81 -32.17 -11.84 -8.43
C ASN A 81 -32.41 -12.11 -6.93
N LEU A 82 -31.44 -11.78 -6.08
CA LEU A 82 -31.57 -11.79 -4.63
C LEU A 82 -32.37 -10.56 -4.16
N GLU A 83 -33.61 -10.45 -4.56
CA GLU A 83 -34.49 -9.36 -4.13
C GLU A 83 -34.71 -9.42 -2.62
N GLY A 84 -34.54 -8.28 -1.96
CA GLY A 84 -34.69 -8.14 -0.49
C GLY A 84 -33.44 -8.43 0.34
N ALA A 85 -32.39 -9.02 -0.24
CA ALA A 85 -31.14 -9.15 0.45
C ALA A 85 -30.35 -7.82 0.45
N THR A 86 -29.74 -7.49 1.60
CA THR A 86 -28.95 -6.27 1.77
C THR A 86 -27.58 -6.61 2.37
N LEU A 87 -26.54 -6.21 1.67
CA LEU A 87 -25.19 -6.32 2.20
C LEU A 87 -24.86 -5.08 3.06
N PHE A 88 -24.27 -5.29 4.21
CA PHE A 88 -23.69 -4.24 5.03
C PHE A 88 -22.15 -4.35 4.97
N TRP A 89 -21.53 -3.28 4.52
CA TRP A 89 -20.09 -3.12 4.45
C TRP A 89 -19.68 -1.95 5.36
N ASP A 90 -18.94 -2.24 6.43
CA ASP A 90 -18.60 -1.26 7.47
C ASP A 90 -19.85 -0.49 7.98
N GLY A 91 -20.95 -1.20 8.19
CA GLY A 91 -22.23 -0.63 8.62
C GLY A 91 -23.03 0.10 7.55
N ARG A 92 -22.48 0.28 6.33
CA ARG A 92 -23.17 0.92 5.22
C ARG A 92 -23.93 -0.13 4.42
N ALA A 93 -25.21 0.09 4.19
CA ALA A 93 -26.04 -0.75 3.34
C ALA A 93 -25.62 -0.60 1.86
N VAL A 94 -25.35 -1.73 1.21
CA VAL A 94 -25.04 -1.82 -0.21
C VAL A 94 -26.12 -2.71 -0.85
N PRO A 95 -26.97 -2.15 -1.71
CA PRO A 95 -27.98 -2.95 -2.40
C PRO A 95 -27.27 -3.93 -3.35
N LEU A 96 -27.73 -5.17 -3.36
CA LEU A 96 -27.23 -6.15 -4.32
C LEU A 96 -27.74 -5.82 -5.73
N SER A 97 -26.89 -6.02 -6.73
CA SER A 97 -27.30 -5.90 -8.12
C SER A 97 -28.26 -7.04 -8.50
N PRO A 98 -29.12 -6.87 -9.50
CA PRO A 98 -29.97 -7.96 -10.00
C PRO A 98 -29.16 -9.05 -10.72
N GLY A 99 -27.89 -8.75 -11.07
CA GLY A 99 -26.97 -9.73 -11.65
C GLY A 99 -26.38 -10.67 -10.60
N ASN A 100 -25.28 -11.29 -10.94
CA ASN A 100 -24.57 -12.26 -10.10
C ASN A 100 -23.32 -11.66 -9.42
N GLU A 101 -23.11 -10.36 -9.54
CA GLU A 101 -21.99 -9.65 -8.94
C GLU A 101 -22.39 -8.24 -8.50
N THR A 102 -21.90 -7.84 -7.33
CA THR A 102 -22.08 -6.48 -6.79
C THR A 102 -20.74 -5.91 -6.37
N VAL A 103 -20.44 -4.68 -6.81
CA VAL A 103 -19.29 -3.92 -6.30
C VAL A 103 -19.67 -3.37 -4.93
N ILE A 104 -19.00 -3.86 -3.89
CA ILE A 104 -19.28 -3.52 -2.49
C ILE A 104 -18.39 -2.42 -1.95
N ALA A 105 -17.18 -2.28 -2.49
CA ALA A 105 -16.28 -1.18 -2.19
C ALA A 105 -15.53 -0.77 -3.46
N ASP A 106 -15.29 0.52 -3.60
CA ASP A 106 -14.56 1.14 -4.71
C ASP A 106 -13.54 2.14 -4.14
N GLU A 107 -12.29 1.70 -4.02
CA GLU A 107 -11.20 2.48 -3.44
C GLU A 107 -10.36 3.11 -4.55
N ASN A 108 -9.92 4.37 -4.34
CA ASN A 108 -9.16 5.11 -5.34
C ASN A 108 -7.65 5.16 -5.04
N HIS A 109 -7.19 4.41 -4.05
CA HIS A 109 -5.79 4.34 -3.62
C HIS A 109 -5.47 2.96 -3.05
N ALA A 110 -4.19 2.69 -2.90
CA ALA A 110 -3.71 1.51 -2.20
C ALA A 110 -4.16 1.54 -0.74
N ALA A 111 -4.57 0.40 -0.20
CA ALA A 111 -4.99 0.29 1.19
C ALA A 111 -4.66 -1.06 1.79
N SER A 112 -4.53 -1.04 3.12
CA SER A 112 -4.42 -2.21 3.97
C SER A 112 -5.33 -1.96 5.17
N LYS A 113 -6.46 -2.65 5.26
CA LYS A 113 -7.48 -2.39 6.29
C LYS A 113 -8.35 -3.60 6.56
N TYR A 114 -9.05 -3.55 7.68
CA TYR A 114 -10.14 -4.47 7.99
C TYR A 114 -11.48 -3.81 7.66
N SER A 115 -12.46 -4.61 7.27
CA SER A 115 -13.84 -4.17 7.01
C SER A 115 -14.81 -5.25 7.48
N ASP A 116 -15.86 -4.85 8.18
CA ASP A 116 -16.89 -5.77 8.65
C ASP A 116 -17.94 -6.01 7.57
N VAL A 117 -18.34 -7.28 7.39
CA VAL A 117 -19.29 -7.65 6.34
C VAL A 117 -20.40 -8.56 6.88
N ARG A 118 -21.64 -8.14 6.60
CA ARG A 118 -22.85 -8.90 6.93
C ARG A 118 -23.79 -8.88 5.74
N LEU A 119 -24.46 -9.98 5.49
CA LEU A 119 -25.52 -10.08 4.50
C LEU A 119 -26.83 -10.41 5.20
N ASP A 120 -27.80 -9.52 5.11
CA ASP A 120 -29.18 -9.74 5.53
C ASP A 120 -29.94 -10.39 4.37
N VAL A 121 -30.36 -11.65 4.55
CA VAL A 121 -31.03 -12.45 3.53
C VAL A 121 -32.49 -12.71 3.87
N ARG A 122 -33.15 -11.78 4.55
CA ARG A 122 -34.52 -11.97 5.05
C ARG A 122 -35.44 -12.60 4.01
N GLY A 123 -35.93 -13.80 4.32
CA GLY A 123 -36.88 -14.52 3.49
C GLY A 123 -36.34 -15.14 2.23
N VAL A 124 -35.02 -15.13 2.03
CA VAL A 124 -34.34 -15.76 0.90
C VAL A 124 -33.38 -16.83 1.40
N ASP A 125 -33.48 -18.04 0.90
CA ASP A 125 -32.52 -19.11 1.20
C ASP A 125 -31.31 -18.97 0.28
N VAL A 126 -30.18 -18.55 0.86
CA VAL A 126 -28.92 -18.34 0.13
C VAL A 126 -27.85 -19.27 0.68
N PRO A 127 -27.43 -20.27 -0.09
CA PRO A 127 -26.32 -21.12 0.33
C PRO A 127 -25.04 -20.31 0.47
N ILE A 128 -24.37 -20.39 1.63
CA ILE A 128 -23.09 -19.67 1.85
C ILE A 128 -22.06 -20.05 0.78
N SER A 129 -22.07 -21.30 0.29
CA SER A 129 -21.17 -21.78 -0.76
C SER A 129 -21.37 -21.09 -2.11
N SER A 130 -22.50 -20.42 -2.33
CA SER A 130 -22.77 -19.65 -3.54
C SER A 130 -22.24 -18.22 -3.48
N LEU A 131 -21.72 -17.81 -2.32
CA LEU A 131 -21.17 -16.47 -2.06
C LEU A 131 -19.66 -16.50 -2.11
N SER A 132 -19.07 -15.55 -2.81
CA SER A 132 -17.62 -15.38 -2.84
C SER A 132 -17.26 -13.92 -2.99
N PHE A 133 -16.04 -13.60 -2.63
CA PHE A 133 -15.53 -12.24 -2.71
C PHE A 133 -14.19 -12.23 -3.43
N ARG A 134 -13.96 -11.19 -4.20
CA ARG A 134 -12.68 -10.95 -4.86
C ARG A 134 -12.30 -9.47 -4.77
N ILE A 135 -11.04 -9.22 -4.97
CA ILE A 135 -10.49 -7.88 -5.03
C ILE A 135 -9.85 -7.68 -6.41
N ASP A 136 -10.33 -6.69 -7.13
CA ASP A 136 -9.92 -6.38 -8.49
C ASP A 136 -9.12 -5.07 -8.48
N PRO A 137 -7.82 -5.08 -8.81
CA PRO A 137 -7.06 -3.84 -8.96
C PRO A 137 -7.58 -3.01 -10.12
N LYS A 138 -7.59 -1.69 -9.97
CA LYS A 138 -7.90 -0.75 -11.06
C LYS A 138 -6.66 -0.46 -11.88
N GLY A 139 -6.85 -0.26 -13.19
CA GLY A 139 -5.77 0.06 -14.11
C GLY A 139 -5.00 -1.16 -14.61
N SER A 140 -3.95 -0.90 -15.40
CA SER A 140 -3.11 -1.96 -15.95
C SER A 140 -2.23 -2.55 -14.86
N VAL A 141 -2.33 -3.85 -14.63
CA VAL A 141 -1.39 -4.63 -13.83
C VAL A 141 -0.25 -5.04 -14.77
N TYR A 142 0.89 -4.36 -14.65
CA TYR A 142 2.12 -4.73 -15.35
C TYR A 142 3.10 -5.33 -14.36
#